data_8bbdfa09596e44de0ef1e5515b9e9c46
#
_entry.id   8bbdfa09596e44de0ef1e5515b9e9c46
#
_cell.length_a   1.000
_cell.length_b   1.000
_cell.length_c   1.000
_cell.angle_alpha   90.00
_cell.angle_beta   90.00
_cell.angle_gamma   90.00
#
_symmetry.space_group_name_H-M   'P 1'
#
loop_
_entity.id
_entity.type
_entity.pdbx_description
1 polymer ?
#
loop_
_entity_poly.entity_id
_entity_poly.type
_entity_poly.pdbx_seq_one_letter_code
_entity_poly.pdbx_strand_id
1 'polypeptide(L)'
;ETPRLLDPRAGFAWSANARVIGGQAFARIGDGDYAAAARARQIRDRLAALRDATPADMLAIQLDDRADYAARWQPLLQRALERAGETEAARLVAAWSGRASVGDAGYR
;
A
#
# COMPACT_ATOMS: atom_id res chain seq x y z
N GLU A 1 -20.46 19.98 11.53
CA GLU A 1 -19.60 20.52 10.49
C GLU A 1 -18.81 19.37 9.83
N THR A 2 -18.76 19.33 8.49
CA THR A 2 -18.01 18.28 7.77
C THR A 2 -16.51 18.53 7.94
N PRO A 3 -15.70 17.50 8.26
CA PRO A 3 -14.25 17.64 8.34
C PRO A 3 -13.68 18.10 6.99
N ARG A 4 -12.77 19.06 7.03
CA ARG A 4 -12.11 19.64 5.84
C ARG A 4 -10.60 19.62 6.03
N LEU A 5 -9.87 19.36 4.96
CA LEU A 5 -8.43 19.50 4.89
C LEU A 5 -8.12 20.66 3.93
N LEU A 6 -7.68 21.78 4.49
CA LEU A 6 -7.28 22.96 3.75
C LEU A 6 -5.79 23.19 3.97
N ASP A 7 -5.06 23.46 2.90
CA ASP A 7 -3.62 23.77 2.89
C ASP A 7 -2.81 22.84 3.81
N PRO A 8 -2.80 21.53 3.52
CA PRO A 8 -2.11 20.58 4.38
C PRO A 8 -0.62 20.92 4.51
N ARG A 9 -0.07 20.88 5.73
CA ARG A 9 1.34 21.16 5.98
C ARG A 9 2.31 20.30 5.17
N ALA A 10 1.86 19.13 4.72
CA ALA A 10 2.64 18.25 3.86
C ALA A 10 2.75 18.75 2.41
N GLY A 11 1.98 19.78 2.01
CA GLY A 11 1.93 20.28 0.64
C GLY A 11 1.16 19.39 -0.35
N PHE A 12 0.61 18.26 0.11
CA PHE A 12 -0.16 17.33 -0.72
C PHE A 12 -1.23 16.61 0.11
N ALA A 13 -2.22 16.05 -0.60
CA ALA A 13 -3.25 15.20 -0.02
C ALA A 13 -3.30 13.86 -0.77
N TRP A 14 -3.76 12.81 -0.10
CA TRP A 14 -3.92 11.47 -0.69
C TRP A 14 -5.18 10.79 -0.15
N SER A 15 -5.71 9.86 -0.91
CA SER A 15 -6.84 9.04 -0.52
C SER A 15 -6.80 7.69 -1.23
N ALA A 16 -7.21 6.61 -0.58
CA ALA A 16 -7.32 5.28 -1.16
C ALA A 16 -8.20 4.35 -0.31
N ASN A 17 -9.46 4.66 -0.12
CA ASN A 17 -10.44 3.90 0.68
C ASN A 17 -10.02 3.62 2.14
N ALA A 18 -8.91 4.15 2.61
CA ALA A 18 -8.47 4.03 3.98
C ALA A 18 -9.05 5.17 4.83
N ARG A 19 -9.10 4.96 6.14
CA ARG A 19 -9.50 6.00 7.08
C ARG A 19 -8.52 7.17 7.02
N VAL A 20 -9.02 8.36 6.69
CA VAL A 20 -8.23 9.59 6.54
C VAL A 20 -8.38 10.55 7.71
N ILE A 21 -9.30 10.28 8.64
CA ILE A 21 -9.58 11.10 9.81
C ILE A 21 -9.56 10.26 11.09
N GLY A 22 -9.43 10.93 12.24
CA GLY A 22 -9.44 10.28 13.54
C GLY A 22 -10.14 11.13 14.60
N GLY A 23 -10.09 10.69 15.85
CA GLY A 23 -10.65 11.43 17.00
C GLY A 23 -12.12 11.77 16.84
N GLN A 24 -12.52 12.96 17.28
CA GLN A 24 -13.92 13.42 17.26
C GLN A 24 -14.50 13.52 15.86
N ALA A 25 -13.70 13.84 14.83
CA ALA A 25 -14.17 13.88 13.43
C ALA A 25 -14.59 12.49 12.95
N PHE A 26 -13.80 11.47 13.28
CA PHE A 26 -14.14 10.08 13.00
C PHE A 26 -15.40 9.63 13.75
N ALA A 27 -15.53 9.96 15.04
CA ALA A 27 -16.71 9.62 15.85
C ALA A 27 -18.02 10.21 15.29
N ARG A 28 -17.96 11.34 14.59
CA ARG A 28 -19.13 11.97 13.95
C ARG A 28 -19.53 11.31 12.66
N ILE A 29 -18.58 10.79 11.88
CA ILE A 29 -18.84 10.15 10.58
C ILE A 29 -19.16 8.66 10.77
N GLY A 30 -18.62 8.05 11.82
CA GLY A 30 -18.74 6.63 12.09
C GLY A 30 -17.74 5.79 11.31
N ASP A 31 -17.91 4.47 11.42
CA ASP A 31 -17.14 3.49 10.67
C ASP A 31 -17.75 3.32 9.27
N GLY A 32 -17.00 3.73 8.26
CA GLY A 32 -17.39 3.64 6.85
C GLY A 32 -16.86 2.40 6.14
N ASP A 33 -16.56 1.31 6.87
CA ASP A 33 -15.96 0.09 6.31
C ASP A 33 -14.67 0.38 5.53
N TYR A 34 -13.74 1.05 6.20
CA TYR A 34 -12.49 1.45 5.57
C TYR A 34 -11.57 0.27 5.28
N ALA A 35 -11.01 0.26 4.07
CA ALA A 35 -9.97 -0.68 3.68
C ALA A 35 -8.68 -0.49 4.50
N ALA A 36 -7.86 -1.53 4.58
CA ALA A 36 -6.52 -1.44 5.15
C ALA A 36 -5.69 -0.34 4.46
N ALA A 37 -4.91 0.40 5.24
CA ALA A 37 -4.20 1.59 4.78
C ALA A 37 -2.95 1.29 3.91
N ALA A 38 -2.77 0.07 3.41
CA ALA A 38 -1.58 -0.33 2.66
C ALA A 38 -1.35 0.56 1.44
N ARG A 39 -2.36 0.66 0.56
CA ARG A 39 -2.29 1.49 -0.66
C ARG A 39 -2.19 2.99 -0.33
N ALA A 40 -2.98 3.47 0.63
CA ALA A 40 -2.91 4.87 1.04
C ALA A 40 -1.53 5.25 1.58
N ARG A 41 -0.89 4.37 2.33
CA ARG A 41 0.48 4.57 2.83
C ARG A 41 1.49 4.62 1.69
N GLN A 42 1.41 3.70 0.75
CA GLN A 42 2.30 3.66 -0.41
C GLN A 42 2.19 4.94 -1.25
N ILE A 43 0.97 5.41 -1.55
CA ILE A 43 0.75 6.68 -2.24
C ILE A 43 1.36 7.85 -1.46
N ARG A 44 1.09 7.94 -0.16
CA ARG A 44 1.67 8.99 0.71
C ARG A 44 3.19 9.01 0.64
N ASP A 45 3.81 7.85 0.78
CA ASP A 45 5.27 7.73 0.86
C ASP A 45 5.92 8.09 -0.48
N ARG A 46 5.26 7.78 -1.61
CA ARG A 46 5.69 8.21 -2.94
C ARG A 46 5.56 9.72 -3.12
N LEU A 47 4.41 10.31 -2.74
CA LEU A 47 4.21 11.76 -2.80
C LEU A 47 5.23 12.51 -1.94
N ALA A 48 5.50 12.02 -0.72
CA ALA A 48 6.49 12.62 0.19
C ALA A 48 7.93 12.59 -0.34
N ALA A 49 8.24 11.67 -1.24
CA ALA A 49 9.56 11.55 -1.86
C ALA A 49 9.76 12.53 -3.04
N LEU A 50 8.69 13.11 -3.57
CA LEU A 50 8.77 14.08 -4.66
C LEU A 50 9.11 15.48 -4.12
N ARG A 51 9.88 16.26 -4.89
CA ARG A 51 10.14 17.68 -4.62
C ARG A 51 9.33 18.58 -5.52
N ASP A 52 9.46 18.40 -6.82
CA ASP A 52 8.77 19.17 -7.85
C ASP A 52 7.91 18.22 -8.68
N ALA A 53 6.70 17.92 -8.17
CA ALA A 53 5.82 16.91 -8.73
C ALA A 53 5.29 17.31 -10.12
N THR A 54 5.38 16.41 -11.07
CA THR A 54 4.86 16.54 -12.42
C THR A 54 3.66 15.64 -12.67
N PRO A 55 2.86 15.87 -13.72
CA PRO A 55 1.82 14.93 -14.13
C PRO A 55 2.34 13.51 -14.42
N ALA A 56 3.56 13.38 -14.92
CA ALA A 56 4.20 12.07 -15.15
C ALA A 56 4.48 11.32 -13.84
N ASP A 57 4.88 12.04 -12.80
CA ASP A 57 5.07 11.46 -11.47
C ASP A 57 3.75 10.96 -10.88
N MET A 58 2.65 11.71 -11.09
CA MET A 58 1.32 11.28 -10.65
C MET A 58 0.89 10.01 -11.36
N LEU A 59 1.12 9.90 -12.67
CA LEU A 59 0.86 8.68 -13.42
C LEU A 59 1.72 7.50 -12.92
N ALA A 60 3.01 7.73 -12.66
CA ALA A 60 3.90 6.72 -12.12
C ALA A 60 3.44 6.18 -10.75
N ILE A 61 2.88 7.05 -9.89
CA ILE A 61 2.27 6.65 -8.61
C ILE A 61 1.01 5.80 -8.84
N GLN A 62 0.18 6.15 -9.82
CA GLN A 62 -1.03 5.39 -10.15
C GLN A 62 -0.71 4.00 -10.71
N LEU A 63 0.38 3.88 -11.46
CA LEU A 63 0.85 2.64 -12.08
C LEU A 63 1.82 1.85 -11.18
N ASP A 64 2.05 2.28 -9.95
CA ASP A 64 2.96 1.59 -9.02
C ASP A 64 2.36 0.25 -8.56
N ASP A 65 2.87 -0.84 -9.13
CA ASP A 65 2.47 -2.22 -8.86
C ASP A 65 3.31 -2.89 -7.76
N ARG A 66 4.18 -2.16 -7.09
CA ARG A 66 4.93 -2.70 -5.94
C ARG A 66 3.97 -3.09 -4.82
N ALA A 67 4.17 -4.27 -4.29
CA ALA A 67 3.33 -4.84 -3.24
C ALA A 67 4.02 -4.71 -1.87
N ASP A 68 4.39 -3.47 -1.49
CA ASP A 68 5.17 -3.15 -0.29
C ASP A 68 4.54 -3.73 1.00
N TYR A 69 3.21 -3.84 1.05
CA TYR A 69 2.54 -4.47 2.18
C TYR A 69 2.71 -5.99 2.18
N ALA A 70 2.53 -6.64 1.05
CA ALA A 70 2.66 -8.10 0.92
C ALA A 70 4.13 -8.53 1.12
N ALA A 71 5.09 -7.73 0.67
CA ALA A 71 6.52 -8.00 0.86
C ALA A 71 6.92 -8.19 2.33
N ARG A 72 6.19 -7.60 3.27
CA ARG A 72 6.42 -7.82 4.72
C ARG A 72 6.08 -9.22 5.18
N TRP A 73 5.17 -9.90 4.49
CA TRP A 73 4.71 -11.23 4.81
C TRP A 73 5.53 -12.32 4.11
N GLN A 74 6.23 -11.97 3.03
CA GLN A 74 7.05 -12.91 2.26
C GLN A 74 8.00 -13.74 3.13
N PRO A 75 8.81 -13.17 4.05
CA PRO A 75 9.71 -13.96 4.86
C PRO A 75 8.99 -14.91 5.84
N LEU A 76 7.80 -14.53 6.29
CA LEU A 76 7.00 -15.38 7.18
C LEU A 76 6.40 -16.56 6.40
N LEU A 77 5.81 -16.28 5.24
CA LEU A 77 5.26 -17.30 4.35
C LEU A 77 6.35 -18.27 3.89
N GLN A 78 7.52 -17.75 3.49
CA GLN A 78 8.67 -18.54 3.09
C GLN A 78 9.03 -19.57 4.17
N ARG A 79 9.21 -19.14 5.42
CA ARG A 79 9.52 -20.03 6.54
C ARG A 79 8.41 -21.04 6.83
N ALA A 80 7.15 -20.64 6.65
CA ALA A 80 6.03 -21.55 6.87
C ALA A 80 6.01 -22.68 5.82
N LEU A 81 6.21 -22.34 4.55
CA LEU A 81 6.27 -23.30 3.45
C LEU A 81 7.46 -24.27 3.58
N GLU A 82 8.63 -23.75 3.95
CA GLU A 82 9.82 -24.57 4.20
C GLU A 82 9.58 -25.59 5.33
N ARG A 83 8.95 -25.17 6.43
CA ARG A 83 8.59 -26.08 7.54
C ARG A 83 7.54 -27.12 7.17
N ALA A 84 6.63 -26.77 6.25
CA ALA A 84 5.61 -27.66 5.74
C ALA A 84 6.12 -28.64 4.66
N GLY A 85 7.37 -28.45 4.19
CA GLY A 85 7.94 -29.24 3.10
C GLY A 85 7.42 -28.87 1.72
N GLU A 86 6.75 -27.71 1.59
CA GLU A 86 6.15 -27.19 0.34
C GLU A 86 7.23 -26.56 -0.55
N THR A 87 8.15 -27.38 -1.05
CA THR A 87 9.39 -26.92 -1.71
C THR A 87 9.13 -26.07 -2.95
N GLU A 88 8.17 -26.45 -3.80
CA GLU A 88 7.88 -25.70 -5.03
C GLU A 88 7.24 -24.34 -4.72
N ALA A 89 6.27 -24.29 -3.80
CA ALA A 89 5.66 -23.05 -3.34
C ALA A 89 6.70 -22.14 -2.66
N ALA A 90 7.58 -22.69 -1.83
CA ALA A 90 8.67 -21.95 -1.21
C ALA A 90 9.61 -21.32 -2.27
N ARG A 91 9.95 -22.06 -3.32
CA ARG A 91 10.77 -21.58 -4.43
C ARG A 91 10.09 -20.42 -5.18
N LEU A 92 8.79 -20.51 -5.46
CA LEU A 92 8.02 -19.45 -6.12
C LEU A 92 7.97 -18.18 -5.26
N VAL A 93 7.69 -18.33 -3.95
CA VAL A 93 7.67 -17.20 -3.02
C VAL A 93 9.04 -16.55 -2.88
N ALA A 94 10.12 -17.34 -2.85
CA ALA A 94 11.49 -16.81 -2.79
C ALA A 94 11.86 -16.01 -4.06
N ALA A 95 11.37 -16.42 -5.22
CA ALA A 95 11.63 -15.78 -6.50
C ALA A 95 10.74 -14.55 -6.77
N TRP A 96 9.79 -14.24 -5.88
CA TRP A 96 8.89 -13.11 -6.08
C TRP A 96 9.64 -11.76 -6.11
N SER A 97 9.34 -10.95 -7.10
CA SER A 97 9.97 -9.65 -7.33
C SER A 97 9.52 -8.53 -6.39
N GLY A 98 8.54 -8.78 -5.51
CA GLY A 98 7.89 -7.76 -4.68
C GLY A 98 6.83 -6.94 -5.43
N ARG A 99 6.42 -7.39 -6.62
CA ARG A 99 5.43 -6.71 -7.46
C ARG A 99 4.16 -7.53 -7.66
N ALA A 100 3.02 -6.85 -7.80
CA ALA A 100 1.74 -7.42 -8.18
C ALA A 100 1.64 -7.57 -9.72
N SER A 101 2.65 -8.15 -10.33
CA SER A 101 2.76 -8.30 -11.79
C SER A 101 2.12 -9.59 -12.27
N VAL A 102 1.49 -9.54 -13.45
CA VAL A 102 0.87 -10.71 -14.12
C VAL A 102 1.90 -11.81 -14.41
N GLY A 103 3.13 -11.43 -14.72
CA GLY A 103 4.23 -12.35 -15.00
C GLY A 103 4.93 -12.94 -13.79
N ASP A 104 4.55 -12.53 -12.58
CA ASP A 104 5.21 -12.95 -11.33
C ASP A 104 4.40 -14.06 -10.65
N ALA A 105 4.82 -15.32 -10.87
CA ALA A 105 4.15 -16.48 -10.27
C ALA A 105 4.22 -16.51 -8.74
N GLY A 106 5.22 -15.88 -8.13
CA GLY A 106 5.38 -15.80 -6.68
C GLY A 106 4.35 -14.88 -6.00
N TYR A 107 3.65 -14.04 -6.76
CA TYR A 107 2.58 -13.19 -6.26
C TYR A 107 1.23 -13.92 -6.19
N ARG A 108 0.98 -14.90 -7.05
CA ARG A 108 -0.28 -15.65 -7.17
C ARG A 108 -0.31 -16.84 -6.24
#